data_0a292978b8a58ae77d783f5d4d30b289
#
_entry.id   0a292978b8a58ae77d783f5d4d30b289
#
_cell.length_a   1.000
_cell.length_b   1.000
_cell.length_c   1.000
_cell.angle_alpha   90.00
_cell.angle_beta   90.00
_cell.angle_gamma   90.00
#
_symmetry.space_group_name_H-M   'P 1'
#
loop_
_entity.id
_entity.type
_entity.pdbx_description
1 polymer ?
#
loop_
_entity_poly.entity_id
_entity_poly.type
_entity_poly.pdbx_seq_one_letter_code
_entity_poly.pdbx_strand_id
1 'polypeptide(L)'
;MQRRDFLKAAAATAAGASSLNATSLISDNLMSDTPAKMSASHFGAIKGLVKNGKFEGALDASEIDFYPVSLTQGVVARTYDQTRIARPSVRKGYLEKGYQSDKSMRGKDEWVEISWEQAFKLVADELKRVNKEYGGSAIYGGSYGWYSVGSINNPQTLLGRMLNIIGGYTTRTLNYSQHAISAITPHVADSDEGNSLVTAWPVILKNTEVVVIWGADPINTNQIAWGVPDHESYIYFRKLKEQMKKRGIKVITIDPVYNNTANYLNSEHIFVNPTTDVARQSIPPCTRYKFNGKNI
;
A
#
# COMPACT_ATOMS: atom_id res chain seq x y z
N MET A 1 12.42 28.07 6.57
CA MET A 1 11.01 27.78 6.95
C MET A 1 11.04 27.00 8.26
N GLN A 2 10.52 27.58 9.34
CA GLN A 2 10.58 26.90 10.64
C GLN A 2 9.51 25.77 10.71
N ARG A 3 9.81 24.70 11.46
CA ARG A 3 8.91 23.54 11.66
C ARG A 3 7.47 23.93 12.01
N ARG A 4 7.30 25.04 12.70
CA ARG A 4 6.02 25.59 13.13
C ARG A 4 5.19 26.18 11.98
N ASP A 5 5.83 26.71 10.94
CA ASP A 5 5.18 27.28 9.77
C ASP A 5 4.71 26.18 8.80
N PHE A 6 5.47 25.08 8.72
CA PHE A 6 5.06 23.89 7.99
C PHE A 6 3.81 23.25 8.60
N LEU A 7 3.74 23.14 9.92
CA LEU A 7 2.58 22.58 10.61
C LEU A 7 1.35 23.49 10.51
N LYS A 8 1.52 24.81 10.48
CA LYS A 8 0.40 25.75 10.24
C LYS A 8 -0.11 25.67 8.80
N ALA A 9 0.77 25.54 7.83
CA ALA A 9 0.39 25.35 6.42
C ALA A 9 -0.33 24.01 6.20
N ALA A 10 0.15 22.92 6.82
CA ALA A 10 -0.51 21.61 6.76
C ALA A 10 -1.89 21.61 7.45
N ALA A 11 -2.04 22.31 8.57
CA ALA A 11 -3.33 22.45 9.26
C ALA A 11 -4.33 23.31 8.47
N ALA A 12 -3.87 24.35 7.78
CA ALA A 12 -4.72 25.19 6.93
C ALA A 12 -5.22 24.42 5.68
N THR A 13 -4.38 23.53 5.12
CA THR A 13 -4.78 22.67 3.98
C THR A 13 -5.77 21.58 4.41
N ALA A 14 -5.65 21.06 5.63
CA ALA A 14 -6.56 20.05 6.16
C ALA A 14 -7.93 20.63 6.53
N ALA A 15 -8.00 21.89 7.02
CA ALA A 15 -9.25 22.55 7.35
C ALA A 15 -10.06 23.03 6.13
N GLY A 16 -9.43 23.20 4.97
CA GLY A 16 -10.09 23.56 3.71
C GLY A 16 -10.67 22.37 2.92
N ALA A 17 -10.35 21.14 3.32
CA ALA A 17 -10.76 19.93 2.58
C ALA A 17 -12.05 19.29 3.10
N SER A 18 -12.68 19.83 4.12
CA SER A 18 -13.95 19.33 4.63
C SER A 18 -15.12 20.01 3.90
N SER A 19 -15.68 19.31 2.93
CA SER A 19 -17.02 19.49 2.32
C SER A 19 -17.14 19.85 0.85
N LEU A 20 -16.11 19.67 0.04
CA LEU A 20 -16.32 19.66 -1.41
C LEU A 20 -16.29 18.22 -1.89
N ASN A 21 -17.38 17.75 -2.49
CA ASN A 21 -17.42 16.53 -3.31
C ASN A 21 -16.40 16.71 -4.43
N ALA A 22 -15.13 16.38 -4.15
CA ALA A 22 -14.05 16.52 -5.11
C ALA A 22 -14.32 15.72 -6.39
N THR A 23 -15.16 14.70 -6.31
CA THR A 23 -15.58 13.87 -7.44
C THR A 23 -16.43 14.63 -8.46
N SER A 24 -17.31 15.54 -8.03
CA SER A 24 -18.17 16.29 -8.95
C SER A 24 -17.43 17.43 -9.66
N LEU A 25 -16.46 18.06 -8.99
CA LEU A 25 -15.70 19.17 -9.59
C LEU A 25 -14.62 18.70 -10.58
N ILE A 26 -14.19 17.44 -10.48
CA ILE A 26 -13.22 16.85 -11.42
C ILE A 26 -13.93 16.33 -12.68
N SER A 27 -15.19 15.87 -12.57
CA SER A 27 -15.91 15.26 -13.69
C SER A 27 -16.30 16.25 -14.79
N ASP A 28 -16.58 17.49 -14.45
CA ASP A 28 -17.15 18.45 -15.41
C ASP A 28 -16.09 19.17 -16.30
N ASN A 29 -14.80 19.10 -15.95
CA ASN A 29 -13.72 19.76 -16.68
C ASN A 29 -12.70 18.81 -17.33
N LEU A 30 -12.78 17.52 -17.11
CA LEU A 30 -11.89 16.53 -17.69
C LEU A 30 -12.61 15.70 -18.76
N MET A 31 -12.87 16.33 -19.92
CA MET A 31 -13.31 15.59 -21.11
C MET A 31 -12.09 14.93 -21.76
N SER A 32 -12.14 13.63 -21.93
CA SER A 32 -11.11 12.89 -22.67
C SER A 32 -11.35 12.99 -24.16
N ASP A 33 -10.32 13.25 -24.94
CA ASP A 33 -10.39 13.27 -26.42
C ASP A 33 -10.57 11.88 -27.02
N THR A 34 -10.32 10.86 -26.21
CA THR A 34 -10.48 9.46 -26.59
C THR A 34 -11.34 8.74 -25.55
N PRO A 35 -12.02 7.63 -25.93
CA PRO A 35 -12.74 6.82 -24.96
C PRO A 35 -11.84 6.44 -23.79
N ALA A 36 -12.33 6.65 -22.57
CA ALA A 36 -11.59 6.30 -21.36
C ALA A 36 -11.20 4.82 -21.37
N LYS A 37 -9.91 4.56 -21.20
CA LYS A 37 -9.40 3.18 -21.21
C LYS A 37 -9.28 2.65 -19.80
N MET A 38 -9.73 1.41 -19.62
CA MET A 38 -9.61 0.70 -18.37
C MET A 38 -8.15 0.26 -18.14
N SER A 39 -7.69 0.44 -16.94
CA SER A 39 -6.41 -0.04 -16.46
C SER A 39 -6.53 -0.45 -14.99
N ALA A 40 -5.45 -0.93 -14.41
CA ALA A 40 -5.38 -1.29 -13.01
C ALA A 40 -4.11 -0.75 -12.36
N SER A 41 -4.22 -0.45 -11.08
CA SER A 41 -3.11 0.03 -10.25
C SER A 41 -3.22 -0.57 -8.85
N HIS A 42 -2.31 -0.21 -7.96
CA HIS A 42 -2.43 -0.50 -6.53
C HIS A 42 -3.71 0.08 -5.90
N PHE A 43 -4.27 1.09 -6.52
CA PHE A 43 -5.44 1.82 -6.02
C PHE A 43 -6.75 1.30 -6.62
N GLY A 44 -6.73 0.12 -7.24
CA GLY A 44 -7.88 -0.49 -7.88
C GLY A 44 -7.92 -0.29 -9.38
N ALA A 45 -9.07 -0.59 -9.98
CA ALA A 45 -9.35 -0.36 -11.38
C ALA A 45 -9.58 1.11 -11.66
N ILE A 46 -8.99 1.62 -12.73
CA ILE A 46 -9.06 3.04 -13.11
C ILE A 46 -9.51 3.21 -14.55
N LYS A 47 -10.17 4.32 -14.82
CA LYS A 47 -10.44 4.85 -16.19
C LYS A 47 -9.46 5.98 -16.47
N GLY A 48 -8.54 5.76 -17.38
CA GLY A 48 -7.57 6.79 -17.80
C GLY A 48 -8.21 7.81 -18.74
N LEU A 49 -7.97 9.08 -18.46
CA LEU A 49 -8.42 10.21 -19.29
C LEU A 49 -7.22 10.79 -20.03
N VAL A 50 -7.31 10.85 -21.35
CA VAL A 50 -6.26 11.37 -22.21
C VAL A 50 -6.79 12.58 -22.96
N LYS A 51 -6.05 13.69 -22.92
CA LYS A 51 -6.34 14.93 -23.65
C LYS A 51 -5.12 15.39 -24.41
N ASN A 52 -5.28 15.70 -25.69
CA ASN A 52 -4.16 16.08 -26.58
C ASN A 52 -2.98 15.10 -26.51
N GLY A 53 -3.25 13.79 -26.44
CA GLY A 53 -2.23 12.75 -26.32
C GLY A 53 -1.55 12.67 -24.96
N LYS A 54 -1.98 13.45 -23.97
CA LYS A 54 -1.42 13.49 -22.62
C LYS A 54 -2.38 12.86 -21.61
N PHE A 55 -1.85 12.01 -20.73
CA PHE A 55 -2.61 11.43 -19.63
C PHE A 55 -2.83 12.49 -18.54
N GLU A 56 -4.04 13.00 -18.42
CA GLU A 56 -4.34 14.15 -17.54
C GLU A 56 -5.21 13.79 -16.34
N GLY A 57 -5.86 12.63 -16.36
CA GLY A 57 -6.73 12.24 -15.25
C GLY A 57 -6.86 10.74 -15.12
N ALA A 58 -7.17 10.30 -13.92
CA ALA A 58 -7.55 8.93 -13.62
C ALA A 58 -8.79 8.97 -12.73
N LEU A 59 -9.85 8.31 -13.18
CA LEU A 59 -11.08 8.13 -12.41
C LEU A 59 -11.10 6.71 -11.84
N ASP A 60 -11.66 6.57 -10.67
CA ASP A 60 -11.99 5.28 -10.12
C ASP A 60 -13.00 4.58 -11.03
N ALA A 61 -12.72 3.35 -11.40
CA ALA A 61 -13.55 2.58 -12.31
C ALA A 61 -14.48 1.62 -11.58
N SER A 62 -14.29 1.46 -10.27
CA SER A 62 -15.07 0.54 -9.46
C SER A 62 -16.39 1.18 -9.05
N GLU A 63 -17.50 0.62 -9.54
CA GLU A 63 -18.85 0.97 -9.07
C GLU A 63 -19.15 0.38 -7.68
N ILE A 64 -18.26 -0.48 -7.20
CA ILE A 64 -18.36 -1.14 -5.90
C ILE A 64 -17.95 -0.17 -4.80
N ASP A 65 -17.04 0.74 -5.08
CA ASP A 65 -16.43 1.62 -4.11
C ASP A 65 -17.37 2.80 -3.78
N PHE A 66 -17.91 2.76 -2.59
CA PHE A 66 -18.68 3.88 -2.04
C PHE A 66 -17.77 4.96 -1.41
N TYR A 67 -16.49 4.68 -1.30
CA TYR A 67 -15.47 5.58 -0.77
C TYR A 67 -14.44 5.84 -1.86
N PRO A 68 -14.43 7.02 -2.47
CA PRO A 68 -13.52 7.30 -3.57
C PRO A 68 -12.07 7.20 -3.13
N VAL A 69 -11.26 6.53 -3.95
CA VAL A 69 -9.82 6.39 -3.69
C VAL A 69 -9.12 7.69 -4.05
N SER A 70 -8.75 8.46 -3.04
CA SER A 70 -8.07 9.74 -3.21
C SER A 70 -6.67 9.61 -3.85
N LEU A 71 -6.07 8.41 -3.79
CA LEU A 71 -4.73 8.13 -4.29
C LEU A 71 -4.67 7.93 -5.82
N THR A 72 -5.80 7.75 -6.48
CA THR A 72 -5.87 7.49 -7.93
C THR A 72 -5.18 8.58 -8.74
N GLN A 73 -5.30 9.84 -8.33
CA GLN A 73 -4.64 10.96 -8.98
C GLN A 73 -3.10 10.91 -8.89
N GLY A 74 -2.56 10.19 -7.92
CA GLY A 74 -1.13 9.93 -7.82
C GLY A 74 -0.57 9.18 -9.03
N VAL A 75 -1.38 8.40 -9.74
CA VAL A 75 -0.97 7.70 -10.97
C VAL A 75 -0.64 8.70 -12.07
N VAL A 76 -1.45 9.76 -12.21
CA VAL A 76 -1.23 10.84 -13.17
C VAL A 76 0.01 11.65 -12.80
N ALA A 77 0.09 12.09 -11.54
CA ALA A 77 1.21 12.89 -11.04
C ALA A 77 2.55 12.18 -11.26
N ARG A 78 2.64 10.89 -10.91
CA ARG A 78 3.86 10.08 -11.10
C ARG A 78 4.29 9.95 -12.56
N THR A 79 3.35 10.05 -13.50
CA THR A 79 3.67 9.87 -14.93
C THR A 79 4.56 10.99 -15.46
N TYR A 80 4.37 12.21 -14.98
CA TYR A 80 5.06 13.41 -15.48
C TYR A 80 5.94 14.10 -14.43
N ASP A 81 6.09 13.49 -13.24
CA ASP A 81 6.92 14.06 -12.19
C ASP A 81 8.38 14.12 -12.62
N GLN A 82 9.04 15.23 -12.28
CA GLN A 82 10.45 15.44 -12.61
C GLN A 82 11.40 14.44 -11.93
N THR A 83 10.97 13.79 -10.86
CA THR A 83 11.76 12.74 -10.19
C THR A 83 11.67 11.40 -10.89
N ARG A 84 10.80 11.26 -11.90
CA ARG A 84 10.69 10.05 -12.67
C ARG A 84 11.92 9.86 -13.54
N ILE A 85 12.55 8.69 -13.43
CA ILE A 85 13.64 8.28 -14.32
C ILE A 85 13.04 7.99 -15.70
N ALA A 86 13.35 8.84 -16.68
CA ALA A 86 12.80 8.74 -18.04
C ALA A 86 13.59 7.77 -18.93
N ARG A 87 14.89 7.59 -18.65
CA ARG A 87 15.80 6.76 -19.43
C ARG A 87 16.75 5.97 -18.53
N PRO A 88 17.26 4.83 -19.00
CA PRO A 88 18.31 4.11 -18.28
C PRO A 88 19.50 5.04 -18.03
N SER A 89 20.04 4.97 -16.83
CA SER A 89 21.23 5.74 -16.48
C SER A 89 22.21 4.87 -15.72
N VAL A 90 23.49 5.10 -15.95
CA VAL A 90 24.59 4.38 -15.33
C VAL A 90 25.59 5.36 -14.72
N ARG A 91 26.21 4.99 -13.62
CA ARG A 91 27.29 5.79 -13.04
C ARG A 91 28.46 5.88 -14.03
N LYS A 92 29.01 7.06 -14.22
CA LYS A 92 30.13 7.33 -15.13
C LYS A 92 31.31 6.41 -14.87
N GLY A 93 31.72 6.29 -13.59
CA GLY A 93 32.81 5.40 -13.23
C GLY A 93 32.54 3.92 -13.58
N TYR A 94 31.28 3.48 -13.51
CA TYR A 94 30.92 2.14 -13.94
C TYR A 94 30.94 1.99 -15.47
N LEU A 95 30.51 3.02 -16.20
CA LEU A 95 30.56 3.00 -17.66
C LEU A 95 32.00 2.90 -18.18
N GLU A 96 32.95 3.56 -17.49
CA GLU A 96 34.37 3.55 -17.86
C GLU A 96 35.12 2.30 -17.42
N LYS A 97 34.87 1.77 -16.22
CA LYS A 97 35.67 0.73 -15.57
C LYS A 97 34.88 -0.53 -15.17
N GLY A 98 33.59 -0.58 -15.48
CA GLY A 98 32.73 -1.70 -15.11
C GLY A 98 32.74 -1.99 -13.62
N TYR A 99 32.78 -3.28 -13.25
CA TYR A 99 32.80 -3.74 -11.86
C TYR A 99 34.04 -3.31 -11.07
N GLN A 100 35.10 -2.88 -11.74
CA GLN A 100 36.33 -2.36 -11.12
C GLN A 100 36.22 -0.86 -10.73
N SER A 101 35.09 -0.22 -11.04
CA SER A 101 34.85 1.18 -10.66
C SER A 101 34.93 1.38 -9.14
N ASP A 102 35.37 2.56 -8.73
CA ASP A 102 35.46 2.94 -7.34
C ASP A 102 34.07 2.92 -6.69
N LYS A 103 33.89 2.05 -5.71
CA LYS A 103 32.62 1.85 -5.01
C LYS A 103 32.32 2.93 -3.97
N SER A 104 33.32 3.66 -3.52
CA SER A 104 33.14 4.81 -2.62
C SER A 104 32.41 5.98 -3.30
N MET A 105 32.40 5.97 -4.63
CA MET A 105 31.68 6.95 -5.46
C MET A 105 30.19 6.68 -5.61
N ARG A 106 29.65 5.62 -4.99
CA ARG A 106 28.20 5.40 -4.97
C ARG A 106 27.49 6.58 -4.28
N GLY A 107 26.48 7.12 -4.96
CA GLY A 107 25.76 8.31 -4.49
C GLY A 107 26.46 9.66 -4.75
N LYS A 108 27.70 9.66 -5.26
CA LYS A 108 28.47 10.88 -5.57
C LYS A 108 28.86 10.98 -7.05
N ASP A 109 28.83 9.88 -7.76
CA ASP A 109 29.22 9.79 -9.15
C ASP A 109 28.21 10.46 -10.07
N GLU A 110 28.66 10.95 -11.20
CA GLU A 110 27.81 11.48 -12.26
C GLU A 110 26.96 10.35 -12.88
N TRP A 111 25.71 10.62 -13.19
CA TRP A 111 24.83 9.73 -13.92
C TRP A 111 24.85 10.03 -15.41
N VAL A 112 25.10 9.04 -16.23
CA VAL A 112 25.13 9.13 -17.68
C VAL A 112 23.93 8.38 -18.25
N GLU A 113 23.11 9.06 -19.03
CA GLU A 113 22.02 8.42 -19.77
C GLU A 113 22.57 7.51 -20.87
N ILE A 114 21.99 6.34 -21.02
CA ILE A 114 22.38 5.34 -22.01
C ILE A 114 21.16 4.79 -22.74
N SER A 115 21.37 4.13 -23.86
CA SER A 115 20.28 3.43 -24.56
C SER A 115 19.82 2.19 -23.79
N TRP A 116 18.62 1.70 -24.10
CA TRP A 116 18.12 0.45 -23.55
C TRP A 116 19.00 -0.75 -23.95
N GLU A 117 19.51 -0.77 -25.16
CA GLU A 117 20.42 -1.83 -25.67
C GLU A 117 21.70 -1.86 -24.85
N GLN A 118 22.28 -0.69 -24.58
CA GLN A 118 23.46 -0.58 -23.72
C GLN A 118 23.14 -1.05 -22.30
N ALA A 119 22.01 -0.65 -21.73
CA ALA A 119 21.60 -1.06 -20.40
C ALA A 119 21.43 -2.58 -20.29
N PHE A 120 20.73 -3.20 -21.24
CA PHE A 120 20.57 -4.65 -21.28
C PHE A 120 21.91 -5.37 -21.42
N LYS A 121 22.79 -4.86 -22.27
CA LYS A 121 24.12 -5.45 -22.44
C LYS A 121 24.94 -5.39 -21.15
N LEU A 122 25.01 -4.23 -20.49
CA LEU A 122 25.77 -4.07 -19.26
C LEU A 122 25.25 -4.99 -18.14
N VAL A 123 23.93 -5.06 -17.97
CA VAL A 123 23.32 -5.94 -16.96
C VAL A 123 23.57 -7.41 -17.28
N ALA A 124 23.37 -7.82 -18.54
CA ALA A 124 23.55 -9.21 -18.94
C ALA A 124 25.02 -9.67 -18.83
N ASP A 125 25.96 -8.83 -19.21
CA ASP A 125 27.37 -9.13 -19.11
C ASP A 125 27.84 -9.29 -17.67
N GLU A 126 27.36 -8.42 -16.77
CA GLU A 126 27.70 -8.50 -15.36
C GLU A 126 27.06 -9.73 -14.68
N LEU A 127 25.80 -10.03 -14.97
CA LEU A 127 25.15 -11.22 -14.44
C LEU A 127 25.86 -12.50 -14.91
N LYS A 128 26.27 -12.58 -16.19
CA LYS A 128 27.06 -13.69 -16.72
C LYS A 128 28.40 -13.80 -16.03
N ARG A 129 29.09 -12.67 -15.85
CA ARG A 129 30.40 -12.64 -15.17
C ARG A 129 30.28 -13.18 -13.74
N VAL A 130 29.35 -12.61 -12.94
CA VAL A 130 29.16 -13.02 -11.54
C VAL A 130 28.79 -14.50 -11.45
N ASN A 131 27.85 -14.94 -12.26
CA ASN A 131 27.47 -16.36 -12.27
C ASN A 131 28.63 -17.30 -12.65
N LYS A 132 29.46 -16.92 -13.64
CA LYS A 132 30.63 -17.71 -14.05
C LYS A 132 31.72 -17.76 -12.97
N GLU A 133 31.99 -16.64 -12.30
CA GLU A 133 33.08 -16.51 -11.33
C GLU A 133 32.70 -17.03 -9.94
N TYR A 134 31.45 -16.85 -9.51
CA TYR A 134 31.01 -17.07 -8.13
C TYR A 134 29.78 -17.99 -8.02
N GLY A 135 29.15 -18.34 -9.13
CA GLY A 135 27.89 -19.09 -9.15
C GLY A 135 26.64 -18.22 -8.89
N GLY A 136 25.48 -18.83 -9.12
CA GLY A 136 24.18 -18.16 -8.95
C GLY A 136 23.92 -17.65 -7.54
N SER A 137 24.44 -18.32 -6.51
CA SER A 137 24.28 -17.91 -5.11
C SER A 137 24.89 -16.54 -4.77
N ALA A 138 25.83 -16.06 -5.59
CA ALA A 138 26.41 -14.73 -5.44
C ALA A 138 25.54 -13.61 -5.99
N ILE A 139 24.44 -13.94 -6.67
CA ILE A 139 23.46 -12.99 -7.15
C ILE A 139 22.34 -12.89 -6.13
N TYR A 140 22.23 -11.77 -5.47
CA TYR A 140 21.06 -11.50 -4.62
C TYR A 140 19.94 -10.91 -5.47
N GLY A 141 18.83 -11.63 -5.57
CA GLY A 141 17.67 -11.24 -6.36
C GLY A 141 16.43 -11.06 -5.49
N GLY A 142 15.77 -9.94 -5.66
CA GLY A 142 14.50 -9.68 -4.99
C GLY A 142 13.82 -8.46 -5.57
N SER A 143 12.52 -8.56 -5.66
CA SER A 143 11.64 -7.43 -5.89
C SER A 143 10.66 -7.42 -4.75
N TYR A 144 10.46 -6.28 -4.14
CA TYR A 144 9.41 -6.11 -3.17
C TYR A 144 8.42 -5.06 -3.65
N GLY A 145 7.21 -5.36 -3.45
CA GLY A 145 6.09 -4.52 -3.81
C GLY A 145 4.86 -5.37 -3.94
N TRP A 146 3.76 -4.77 -3.68
CA TRP A 146 2.49 -5.41 -3.89
C TRP A 146 2.21 -5.51 -5.39
N TYR A 147 1.63 -6.61 -5.80
CA TYR A 147 1.26 -6.86 -7.18
C TYR A 147 -0.25 -6.70 -7.33
N SER A 148 -0.65 -5.53 -7.69
CA SER A 148 -2.05 -5.15 -7.84
C SER A 148 -2.62 -5.34 -9.24
N VAL A 149 -1.78 -5.83 -10.17
CA VAL A 149 -2.17 -6.06 -11.58
C VAL A 149 -2.25 -7.54 -11.94
N GLY A 150 -2.45 -8.39 -10.93
CA GLY A 150 -2.56 -9.84 -11.10
C GLY A 150 -1.21 -10.56 -11.24
N SER A 151 -1.29 -11.87 -11.45
CA SER A 151 -0.11 -12.75 -11.41
C SER A 151 0.83 -12.60 -12.59
N ILE A 152 0.32 -12.20 -13.76
CA ILE A 152 1.11 -12.14 -15.01
C ILE A 152 2.21 -11.07 -14.93
N ASN A 153 1.88 -9.92 -14.37
CA ASN A 153 2.79 -8.78 -14.25
C ASN A 153 3.43 -8.67 -12.86
N ASN A 154 3.46 -9.76 -12.12
CA ASN A 154 4.09 -9.80 -10.80
C ASN A 154 5.61 -9.68 -10.93
N PRO A 155 6.22 -8.57 -10.46
CA PRO A 155 7.65 -8.33 -10.65
C PRO A 155 8.53 -9.34 -9.90
N GLN A 156 8.09 -9.87 -8.77
CA GLN A 156 8.83 -10.89 -8.01
C GLN A 156 8.91 -12.18 -8.80
N THR A 157 7.78 -12.63 -9.36
CA THR A 157 7.71 -13.85 -10.16
C THR A 157 8.53 -13.74 -11.44
N LEU A 158 8.42 -12.60 -12.14
CA LEU A 158 9.16 -12.37 -13.40
C LEU A 158 10.67 -12.28 -13.17
N LEU A 159 11.10 -11.56 -12.14
CA LEU A 159 12.50 -11.46 -11.77
C LEU A 159 13.06 -12.82 -11.34
N GLY A 160 12.36 -13.53 -10.47
CA GLY A 160 12.77 -14.87 -10.02
C GLY A 160 12.87 -15.87 -11.17
N ARG A 161 11.92 -15.82 -12.12
CA ARG A 161 11.98 -16.65 -13.33
C ARG A 161 13.21 -16.35 -14.17
N MET A 162 13.51 -15.08 -14.42
CA MET A 162 14.71 -14.68 -15.18
C MET A 162 16.00 -15.16 -14.48
N LEU A 163 16.12 -14.93 -13.18
CA LEU A 163 17.31 -15.30 -12.42
C LEU A 163 17.51 -16.82 -12.32
N ASN A 164 16.43 -17.60 -12.24
CA ASN A 164 16.51 -19.07 -12.29
C ASN A 164 17.00 -19.59 -13.66
N ILE A 165 16.56 -18.97 -14.76
CA ILE A 165 17.00 -19.35 -16.10
C ILE A 165 18.50 -19.14 -16.28
N ILE A 166 19.10 -18.15 -15.65
CA ILE A 166 20.53 -17.84 -15.78
C ILE A 166 21.40 -18.51 -14.73
N GLY A 167 20.89 -19.44 -13.93
CA GLY A 167 21.68 -20.25 -13.00
C GLY A 167 21.33 -20.13 -11.53
N GLY A 168 20.22 -19.48 -11.20
CA GLY A 168 19.76 -19.33 -9.83
C GLY A 168 20.23 -18.05 -9.15
N TYR A 169 19.76 -17.86 -7.91
CA TYR A 169 20.04 -16.66 -7.12
C TYR A 169 19.76 -16.89 -5.64
N THR A 170 20.30 -16.05 -4.80
CA THR A 170 19.95 -15.96 -3.39
C THR A 170 18.79 -14.97 -3.20
N THR A 171 17.79 -15.36 -2.46
CA THR A 171 16.67 -14.50 -2.10
C THR A 171 16.52 -14.41 -0.60
N ARG A 172 15.64 -13.54 -0.15
CA ARG A 172 15.25 -13.46 1.26
C ARG A 172 14.19 -14.51 1.60
N THR A 173 14.14 -14.89 2.84
CA THR A 173 13.00 -15.58 3.45
C THR A 173 12.11 -14.57 4.16
N LEU A 174 10.81 -14.82 4.18
CA LEU A 174 9.77 -14.00 4.83
C LEU A 174 9.74 -12.55 4.32
N ASN A 175 9.04 -11.69 5.02
CA ASN A 175 8.94 -10.27 4.71
C ASN A 175 9.20 -9.44 5.98
N TYR A 176 9.64 -8.20 5.83
CA TYR A 176 9.95 -7.34 6.97
C TYR A 176 8.72 -6.58 7.51
N SER A 177 7.55 -6.69 6.87
CA SER A 177 6.32 -6.04 7.34
C SER A 177 5.71 -6.75 8.55
N GLN A 178 5.73 -8.09 8.56
CA GLN A 178 5.16 -8.90 9.63
C GLN A 178 6.06 -10.04 10.10
N HIS A 179 7.36 -9.98 9.78
CA HIS A 179 8.29 -11.06 10.11
C HIS A 179 8.35 -11.33 11.63
N ALA A 180 8.36 -10.30 12.45
CA ALA A 180 8.39 -10.45 13.90
C ALA A 180 7.14 -11.18 14.41
N ILE A 181 5.96 -10.88 13.86
CA ILE A 181 4.72 -11.58 14.20
C ILE A 181 4.81 -13.03 13.75
N SER A 182 5.16 -13.28 12.48
CA SER A 182 5.28 -14.65 11.93
C SER A 182 6.35 -15.48 12.64
N ALA A 183 7.38 -14.86 13.20
CA ALA A 183 8.40 -15.56 13.99
C ALA A 183 7.92 -15.92 15.39
N ILE A 184 7.14 -15.07 16.06
CA ILE A 184 6.74 -15.27 17.44
C ILE A 184 5.40 -16.03 17.60
N THR A 185 4.47 -15.84 16.66
CA THR A 185 3.13 -16.41 16.77
C THR A 185 3.11 -17.93 16.93
N PRO A 186 3.96 -18.73 16.22
CA PRO A 186 4.01 -20.18 16.42
C PRO A 186 4.40 -20.58 17.85
N HIS A 187 5.16 -19.75 18.56
CA HIS A 187 5.58 -20.04 19.92
C HIS A 187 4.54 -19.67 20.99
N VAL A 188 3.57 -18.81 20.62
CA VAL A 188 2.56 -18.30 21.55
C VAL A 188 1.19 -18.90 21.27
N ALA A 189 0.88 -19.15 20.00
CA ALA A 189 -0.43 -19.59 19.53
C ALA A 189 -0.38 -20.89 18.70
N ASP A 190 0.73 -21.64 18.81
CA ASP A 190 0.97 -22.94 18.17
C ASP A 190 1.08 -22.92 16.63
N SER A 191 0.63 -21.87 15.96
CA SER A 191 0.80 -21.73 14.52
C SER A 191 0.79 -20.25 14.09
N ASP A 192 1.28 -19.98 12.86
CA ASP A 192 1.14 -18.67 12.20
C ASP A 192 -0.20 -18.55 11.44
N GLU A 193 -1.04 -19.54 11.51
CA GLU A 193 -2.32 -19.57 10.76
C GLU A 193 -3.27 -18.45 11.15
N GLY A 194 -3.19 -17.94 12.38
CA GLY A 194 -3.95 -16.78 12.84
C GLY A 194 -3.73 -15.51 12.01
N ASN A 195 -2.61 -15.42 11.28
CA ASN A 195 -2.33 -14.29 10.37
C ASN A 195 -2.86 -14.51 8.95
N SER A 196 -3.19 -15.74 8.58
CA SER A 196 -3.62 -16.13 7.22
C SER A 196 -5.05 -16.64 7.16
N LEU A 197 -5.51 -17.32 8.20
CA LEU A 197 -6.86 -17.88 8.28
C LEU A 197 -7.75 -17.00 9.18
N VAL A 198 -8.34 -15.98 8.58
CA VAL A 198 -9.23 -15.06 9.27
C VAL A 198 -10.70 -15.42 9.05
N THR A 199 -11.55 -15.06 10.00
CA THR A 199 -13.00 -15.28 9.89
C THR A 199 -13.56 -14.46 8.73
N ALA A 200 -14.25 -15.14 7.81
CA ALA A 200 -14.84 -14.50 6.63
C ALA A 200 -15.97 -13.52 7.01
N TRP A 201 -16.06 -12.41 6.30
CA TRP A 201 -17.07 -11.37 6.53
C TRP A 201 -18.52 -11.87 6.61
N PRO A 202 -19.00 -12.81 5.75
CA PRO A 202 -20.36 -13.33 5.88
C PRO A 202 -20.63 -13.96 7.24
N VAL A 203 -19.65 -14.63 7.83
CA VAL A 203 -19.76 -15.27 9.16
C VAL A 203 -19.82 -14.19 10.24
N ILE A 204 -18.95 -13.17 10.17
CA ILE A 204 -18.96 -12.02 11.09
C ILE A 204 -20.33 -11.33 11.05
N LEU A 205 -20.80 -10.97 9.86
CA LEU A 205 -22.07 -10.25 9.69
C LEU A 205 -23.28 -11.03 10.20
N LYS A 206 -23.23 -12.38 10.13
CA LYS A 206 -24.34 -13.26 10.57
C LYS A 206 -24.36 -13.47 12.09
N ASN A 207 -23.19 -13.63 12.71
CA ASN A 207 -23.11 -14.18 14.07
C ASN A 207 -22.60 -13.21 15.13
N THR A 208 -21.95 -12.10 14.72
CA THR A 208 -21.32 -11.18 15.66
C THR A 208 -22.31 -10.19 16.23
N GLU A 209 -22.20 -9.89 17.51
CA GLU A 209 -22.96 -8.85 18.24
C GLU A 209 -22.10 -7.61 18.49
N VAL A 210 -20.81 -7.81 18.71
CA VAL A 210 -19.85 -6.71 18.97
C VAL A 210 -18.63 -6.87 18.05
N VAL A 211 -18.27 -5.80 17.36
CA VAL A 211 -17.03 -5.69 16.57
C VAL A 211 -16.12 -4.68 17.22
N VAL A 212 -14.90 -5.08 17.55
CA VAL A 212 -13.86 -4.19 18.06
C VAL A 212 -12.80 -3.99 16.98
N ILE A 213 -12.57 -2.75 16.58
CA ILE A 213 -11.52 -2.36 15.64
C ILE A 213 -10.44 -1.64 16.44
N TRP A 214 -9.29 -2.27 16.62
CA TRP A 214 -8.23 -1.78 17.47
C TRP A 214 -7.00 -1.40 16.65
N GLY A 215 -6.59 -0.13 16.72
CA GLY A 215 -5.39 0.39 16.06
C GLY A 215 -5.43 0.25 14.54
N ALA A 216 -6.61 0.31 13.94
CA ALA A 216 -6.80 0.09 12.52
C ALA A 216 -7.80 1.08 11.90
N ASP A 217 -7.50 1.51 10.67
CA ASP A 217 -8.40 2.31 9.84
C ASP A 217 -8.65 1.61 8.49
N PRO A 218 -9.46 0.53 8.47
CA PRO A 218 -9.70 -0.24 7.25
C PRO A 218 -10.26 0.57 6.09
N ILE A 219 -11.09 1.57 6.34
CA ILE A 219 -11.62 2.45 5.28
C ILE A 219 -10.50 3.18 4.56
N ASN A 220 -9.46 3.59 5.29
CA ASN A 220 -8.32 4.26 4.69
C ASN A 220 -7.31 3.28 4.08
N THR A 221 -6.98 2.22 4.80
CA THR A 221 -5.93 1.28 4.36
C THR A 221 -6.37 0.41 3.19
N ASN A 222 -7.67 0.11 3.06
CA ASN A 222 -8.20 -0.69 1.96
C ASN A 222 -8.35 0.09 0.64
N GLN A 223 -7.91 1.34 0.58
CA GLN A 223 -7.71 2.03 -0.70
C GLN A 223 -6.63 1.36 -1.57
N ILE A 224 -5.82 0.51 -0.98
CA ILE A 224 -4.79 -0.27 -1.66
C ILE A 224 -5.15 -1.74 -1.55
N ALA A 225 -5.32 -2.41 -2.69
CA ALA A 225 -5.63 -3.82 -2.75
C ALA A 225 -4.38 -4.68 -2.85
N TRP A 226 -4.29 -5.72 -2.04
CA TRP A 226 -3.24 -6.72 -2.12
C TRP A 226 -3.58 -7.78 -3.18
N GLY A 227 -2.74 -7.87 -4.20
CA GLY A 227 -2.81 -8.93 -5.19
C GLY A 227 -3.85 -8.74 -6.30
N VAL A 228 -4.95 -8.07 -6.04
CA VAL A 228 -6.02 -7.78 -6.99
C VAL A 228 -6.49 -6.33 -6.84
N PRO A 229 -6.80 -5.65 -7.94
CA PRO A 229 -7.25 -4.27 -7.92
C PRO A 229 -8.75 -4.17 -7.64
N ASP A 230 -9.19 -4.72 -6.53
CA ASP A 230 -10.58 -4.61 -6.06
C ASP A 230 -10.63 -4.09 -4.61
N HIS A 231 -11.76 -3.55 -4.25
CA HIS A 231 -12.02 -3.01 -2.91
C HIS A 231 -13.22 -3.73 -2.27
N GLU A 232 -13.28 -5.05 -2.40
CA GLU A 232 -14.40 -5.87 -1.93
C GLU A 232 -14.70 -5.64 -0.43
N SER A 233 -13.69 -5.34 0.36
CA SER A 233 -13.86 -5.01 1.78
C SER A 233 -14.84 -3.86 2.03
N TYR A 234 -14.92 -2.89 1.13
CA TYR A 234 -15.86 -1.76 1.26
C TYR A 234 -17.32 -2.22 1.20
N ILE A 235 -17.63 -3.25 0.42
CA ILE A 235 -18.96 -3.87 0.39
C ILE A 235 -19.32 -4.38 1.78
N TYR A 236 -18.38 -5.01 2.46
CA TYR A 236 -18.62 -5.57 3.78
C TYR A 236 -18.72 -4.50 4.87
N PHE A 237 -17.98 -3.41 4.78
CA PHE A 237 -18.16 -2.26 5.69
C PHE A 237 -19.53 -1.61 5.51
N ARG A 238 -20.02 -1.50 4.30
CA ARG A 238 -21.39 -1.03 4.04
C ARG A 238 -22.42 -1.97 4.65
N LYS A 239 -22.29 -3.28 4.42
CA LYS A 239 -23.15 -4.29 5.02
C LYS A 239 -23.08 -4.28 6.56
N LEU A 240 -21.90 -4.08 7.14
CA LEU A 240 -21.75 -3.94 8.58
C LEU A 240 -22.57 -2.76 9.11
N LYS A 241 -22.46 -1.59 8.47
CA LYS A 241 -23.25 -0.41 8.82
C LYS A 241 -24.76 -0.64 8.73
N GLU A 242 -25.20 -1.43 7.75
CA GLU A 242 -26.60 -1.85 7.65
C GLU A 242 -27.00 -2.80 8.79
N GLN A 243 -26.14 -3.76 9.14
CA GLN A 243 -26.41 -4.70 10.23
C GLN A 243 -26.37 -4.03 11.62
N MET A 244 -25.56 -3.00 11.80
CA MET A 244 -25.62 -2.16 13.01
C MET A 244 -27.04 -1.60 13.23
N LYS A 245 -27.68 -1.15 12.15
CA LYS A 245 -29.07 -0.63 12.21
C LYS A 245 -30.11 -1.74 12.37
N LYS A 246 -29.97 -2.87 11.66
CA LYS A 246 -30.98 -3.94 11.60
C LYS A 246 -30.93 -4.88 12.81
N ARG A 247 -29.72 -5.21 13.26
CA ARG A 247 -29.49 -6.21 14.32
C ARG A 247 -28.94 -5.63 15.61
N GLY A 248 -28.60 -4.33 15.62
CA GLY A 248 -27.99 -3.69 16.78
C GLY A 248 -26.54 -4.10 17.00
N ILE A 249 -25.80 -4.53 15.94
CA ILE A 249 -24.38 -4.84 16.10
C ILE A 249 -23.67 -3.61 16.63
N LYS A 250 -23.00 -3.76 17.76
CA LYS A 250 -22.18 -2.70 18.36
C LYS A 250 -20.80 -2.69 17.71
N VAL A 251 -20.34 -1.50 17.29
CA VAL A 251 -18.97 -1.33 16.79
C VAL A 251 -18.23 -0.36 17.69
N ILE A 252 -17.06 -0.81 18.17
CA ILE A 252 -16.16 -0.03 19.01
C ILE A 252 -14.86 0.13 18.26
N THR A 253 -14.38 1.37 18.12
CA THR A 253 -13.06 1.67 17.57
C THR A 253 -12.14 2.16 18.70
N ILE A 254 -10.93 1.60 18.75
CA ILE A 254 -9.91 1.93 19.75
C ILE A 254 -8.69 2.44 19.01
N ASP A 255 -8.42 3.73 19.04
CA ASP A 255 -7.36 4.37 18.26
C ASP A 255 -6.98 5.72 18.89
N PRO A 256 -5.72 6.18 18.77
CA PRO A 256 -5.33 7.53 19.18
C PRO A 256 -6.07 8.65 18.43
N VAL A 257 -6.60 8.35 17.24
CA VAL A 257 -7.24 9.30 16.34
C VAL A 257 -8.66 8.84 16.02
N TYR A 258 -9.61 9.77 15.99
CA TYR A 258 -10.94 9.49 15.44
C TYR A 258 -10.83 9.37 13.91
N ASN A 259 -10.58 8.14 13.44
CA ASN A 259 -10.19 7.84 12.08
C ASN A 259 -11.39 7.71 11.11
N ASN A 260 -11.11 7.49 9.82
CA ASN A 260 -12.14 7.41 8.77
C ASN A 260 -13.12 6.25 9.01
N THR A 261 -12.66 5.14 9.54
CA THR A 261 -13.52 3.98 9.86
C THR A 261 -14.47 4.31 11.00
N ALA A 262 -13.98 4.94 12.06
CA ALA A 262 -14.82 5.39 13.17
C ALA A 262 -15.89 6.36 12.70
N ASN A 263 -15.52 7.33 11.88
CA ASN A 263 -16.43 8.30 11.30
C ASN A 263 -17.47 7.66 10.38
N TYR A 264 -17.03 6.78 9.47
CA TYR A 264 -17.94 6.12 8.53
C TYR A 264 -18.99 5.25 9.24
N LEU A 265 -18.56 4.47 10.22
CA LEU A 265 -19.46 3.57 10.96
C LEU A 265 -20.25 4.32 12.04
N ASN A 266 -19.85 5.53 12.40
CA ASN A 266 -20.36 6.25 13.58
C ASN A 266 -20.27 5.36 14.83
N SER A 267 -19.08 4.76 15.02
CA SER A 267 -18.82 3.80 16.08
C SER A 267 -18.62 4.48 17.43
N GLU A 268 -18.80 3.74 18.50
CA GLU A 268 -18.28 4.16 19.80
C GLU A 268 -16.76 4.21 19.73
N HIS A 269 -16.12 5.34 20.06
CA HIS A 269 -14.70 5.52 19.94
C HIS A 269 -14.02 5.68 21.29
N ILE A 270 -12.94 4.90 21.47
CA ILE A 270 -12.10 4.94 22.68
C ILE A 270 -10.74 5.48 22.29
N PHE A 271 -10.41 6.68 22.79
CA PHE A 271 -9.09 7.25 22.61
C PHE A 271 -8.05 6.52 23.48
N VAL A 272 -6.92 6.20 22.89
CA VAL A 272 -5.78 5.61 23.59
C VAL A 272 -4.53 6.46 23.36
N ASN A 273 -3.65 6.50 24.34
CA ASN A 273 -2.34 7.10 24.11
C ASN A 273 -1.49 6.14 23.29
N PRO A 274 -0.75 6.60 22.27
CA PRO A 274 0.17 5.74 21.51
C PRO A 274 1.10 4.96 22.46
N THR A 275 1.39 3.70 22.10
CA THR A 275 2.27 2.80 22.85
C THR A 275 1.74 2.29 24.20
N THR A 276 0.47 2.55 24.55
CA THR A 276 -0.12 2.07 25.81
C THR A 276 -1.02 0.84 25.65
N ASP A 277 -1.05 0.23 24.48
CA ASP A 277 -1.93 -0.90 24.16
C ASP A 277 -1.75 -2.08 25.11
N VAL A 278 -0.49 -2.47 25.38
CA VAL A 278 -0.18 -3.58 26.28
C VAL A 278 -0.66 -3.32 27.70
N ALA A 279 -0.50 -2.09 28.19
CA ALA A 279 -0.97 -1.73 29.51
C ALA A 279 -2.50 -1.83 29.62
N ARG A 280 -3.23 -1.48 28.56
CA ARG A 280 -4.69 -1.63 28.51
C ARG A 280 -5.15 -3.07 28.39
N GLN A 281 -4.43 -3.89 27.62
CA GLN A 281 -4.71 -5.33 27.52
C GLN A 281 -4.39 -6.08 28.82
N SER A 282 -3.43 -5.60 29.60
CA SER A 282 -2.99 -6.22 30.84
C SER A 282 -3.88 -5.90 32.05
N ILE A 283 -4.88 -5.03 31.90
CA ILE A 283 -5.82 -4.73 32.99
C ILE A 283 -6.77 -5.92 33.13
N PRO A 284 -6.81 -6.58 34.31
CA PRO A 284 -7.69 -7.72 34.53
C PRO A 284 -9.16 -7.37 34.26
N PRO A 285 -9.97 -8.32 33.77
CA PRO A 285 -11.41 -8.11 33.52
C PRO A 285 -12.22 -7.66 34.74
N CYS A 286 -11.67 -7.83 35.92
CA CYS A 286 -12.31 -7.42 37.17
C CYS A 286 -12.23 -5.91 37.47
N THR A 287 -11.41 -5.17 36.77
CA THR A 287 -11.43 -3.69 36.87
C THR A 287 -12.54 -3.15 35.97
N ARG A 288 -13.72 -2.97 36.52
CA ARG A 288 -14.86 -2.35 35.82
C ARG A 288 -14.47 -0.95 35.38
N TYR A 289 -14.21 -0.78 34.10
CA TYR A 289 -14.09 0.54 33.52
C TYR A 289 -15.47 1.19 33.45
N LYS A 290 -15.66 2.28 34.16
CA LYS A 290 -16.82 3.13 33.96
C LYS A 290 -16.57 3.97 32.72
N PHE A 291 -17.25 3.69 31.64
CA PHE A 291 -17.30 4.55 30.46
C PHE A 291 -18.59 5.34 30.50
N ASN A 292 -18.49 6.67 30.53
CA ASN A 292 -19.66 7.56 30.67
C ASN A 292 -20.63 7.15 31.77
N GLY A 293 -20.10 6.73 32.92
CA GLY A 293 -20.92 6.35 34.08
C GLY A 293 -21.59 4.97 34.00
N LYS A 294 -21.40 4.21 32.92
CA LYS A 294 -21.89 2.83 32.76
C LYS A 294 -20.76 1.83 32.90
N ASN A 295 -21.05 0.74 33.66
CA ASN A 295 -20.16 -0.41 33.74
C ASN A 295 -20.17 -1.14 32.39
N ILE A 296 -18.99 -1.40 31.76
CA ILE A 296 -18.82 -2.31 30.65
C ILE A 296 -18.33 -3.64 31.20
#